data_f6e015bb2659bdcdd5165b9d4e8f0d15
#
_entry.id   f6e015bb2659bdcdd5165b9d4e8f0d15
#
_cell.length_a   1.000
_cell.length_b   1.000
_cell.length_c   1.000
_cell.angle_alpha   90.00
_cell.angle_beta   90.00
_cell.angle_gamma   90.00
#
_symmetry.space_group_name_H-M   'P 1'
#
loop_
_entity.id
_entity.type
_entity.pdbx_description
1 polymer ?
#
loop_
_entity_poly.entity_id
_entity_poly.type
_entity_poly.pdbx_seq_one_letter_code
_entity_poly.pdbx_strand_id
1 'polypeptide(L)'
;MKICVNRAEKLGRYIDPTRWQNSTLRYSPPEKFPAYMSGQIGRAEIMRTWITLDEYFDYRTGTFYPDYDIGVARYPVEELHYPYDWKNIVPAPSGTRFKAYLTSHAKEADELLLNVRRFEREVSDGVITYDEYESIFENAVEYCKKLAPNIRYIECCNEVDIRSFGNLTAEEYSKIYLCAYRAVRRLNEKHSYDIPLELGGFAAAHPIACWDMMREVVERLKAAGVEMDFYSYHHYETSSTIGLVKKHKLDIAGLSAVGKIRHLLSIHNEMLADFGLPKKKIFLNELGRSRTTGIDGDALYNAAGIITYLLAFGCSDDPDIYPFPWCTFHNPELQISFTQFLLCEDGSFAMTPNGVAVKMLHDLSGERLGVTVKDAYARDSEYCAVAVEEDNVIDILIANPSGETVACELEVAGMPAGDYVLTRYLCDSHFNNCVTAKKCDGKSIEKTADVIRKVGETGVFKHYFVLEKDAFTLYRIEKQ
;
A
#
# COMPACT_ATOMS: atom_id res chain seq x y z
N MET A 1 10.70 26.41 3.16
CA MET A 1 11.43 25.13 2.96
C MET A 1 12.55 25.34 1.96
N LYS A 2 13.78 24.87 2.26
CA LYS A 2 14.92 24.93 1.33
C LYS A 2 15.33 23.52 0.94
N ILE A 3 15.36 23.24 -0.36
CA ILE A 3 15.75 21.98 -0.97
C ILE A 3 17.12 22.20 -1.64
N CYS A 4 18.15 21.50 -1.18
CA CYS A 4 19.49 21.55 -1.73
C CYS A 4 19.82 20.21 -2.38
N VAL A 5 20.08 20.23 -3.69
CA VAL A 5 20.54 19.08 -4.47
C VAL A 5 22.03 19.24 -4.77
N ASN A 6 22.79 18.21 -4.46
CA ASN A 6 24.23 18.16 -4.77
C ASN A 6 24.49 17.18 -5.91
N ARG A 7 24.72 17.70 -7.13
CA ARG A 7 24.96 16.86 -8.31
C ARG A 7 26.24 16.03 -8.21
N ALA A 8 27.22 16.48 -7.43
CA ALA A 8 28.47 15.75 -7.24
C ALA A 8 28.34 14.56 -6.28
N GLU A 9 27.29 14.52 -5.48
CA GLU A 9 27.02 13.44 -4.53
C GLU A 9 26.10 12.40 -5.18
N LYS A 10 26.69 11.30 -5.63
CA LYS A 10 26.00 10.19 -6.27
C LYS A 10 25.69 9.11 -5.24
N LEU A 11 24.41 8.73 -5.12
CA LEU A 11 23.89 7.79 -4.12
C LEU A 11 23.53 6.42 -4.71
N GLY A 12 24.00 6.13 -5.93
CA GLY A 12 23.64 4.91 -6.67
C GLY A 12 22.37 5.06 -7.50
N ARG A 13 22.04 4.01 -8.22
CA ARG A 13 20.88 4.03 -9.12
C ARG A 13 19.58 4.22 -8.35
N TYR A 14 18.65 4.96 -8.91
CA TYR A 14 17.30 5.06 -8.40
C TYR A 14 16.59 3.71 -8.52
N ILE A 15 15.99 3.28 -7.44
CA ILE A 15 15.17 2.08 -7.38
C ILE A 15 13.72 2.53 -7.25
N ASP A 16 12.89 2.13 -8.19
CA ASP A 16 11.48 2.48 -8.21
C ASP A 16 10.77 1.96 -6.95
N PRO A 17 10.28 2.85 -6.07
CA PRO A 17 9.61 2.44 -4.84
C PRO A 17 8.15 2.05 -5.05
N THR A 18 7.62 2.15 -6.29
CA THR A 18 6.21 1.92 -6.62
C THR A 18 5.93 0.49 -7.08
N ARG A 19 6.93 -0.38 -7.06
CA ARG A 19 6.88 -1.76 -7.56
C ARG A 19 5.98 -2.70 -6.75
N TRP A 20 5.46 -2.28 -5.59
CA TRP A 20 4.53 -3.04 -4.78
C TRP A 20 3.17 -2.35 -4.76
N GLN A 21 2.14 -3.06 -5.17
CA GLN A 21 0.83 -2.48 -5.38
C GLN A 21 -0.28 -3.31 -4.72
N ASN A 22 -1.32 -2.62 -4.26
CA ASN A 22 -2.59 -3.25 -3.96
C ASN A 22 -3.47 -3.25 -5.21
N SER A 23 -4.13 -4.37 -5.47
CA SER A 23 -5.14 -4.45 -6.50
C SER A 23 -6.43 -3.73 -6.07
N THR A 24 -7.51 -4.01 -6.74
CA THR A 24 -8.83 -3.50 -6.41
C THR A 24 -9.48 -4.34 -5.32
N LEU A 25 -10.33 -3.71 -4.51
CA LEU A 25 -11.13 -4.38 -3.51
C LEU A 25 -12.62 -4.18 -3.77
N ARG A 26 -13.41 -5.26 -3.74
CA ARG A 26 -14.89 -5.27 -3.79
C ARG A 26 -15.53 -4.56 -5.00
N TYR A 27 -14.73 -4.12 -5.94
CA TYR A 27 -15.22 -3.47 -7.15
C TYR A 27 -14.45 -4.06 -8.32
N SER A 28 -15.17 -4.72 -9.22
CA SER A 28 -14.54 -5.25 -10.43
C SER A 28 -14.38 -4.13 -11.43
N PRO A 29 -13.16 -3.60 -11.61
CA PRO A 29 -12.93 -2.65 -12.68
C PRO A 29 -13.11 -3.37 -14.02
N PRO A 30 -13.27 -2.64 -15.12
CA PRO A 30 -13.24 -3.23 -16.45
C PRO A 30 -11.99 -4.11 -16.65
N GLU A 31 -12.12 -5.23 -17.37
CA GLU A 31 -11.00 -6.17 -17.63
C GLU A 31 -9.72 -5.49 -18.15
N LYS A 32 -9.87 -4.38 -18.88
CA LYS A 32 -8.74 -3.58 -19.38
C LYS A 32 -7.98 -2.80 -18.31
N PHE A 33 -8.53 -2.67 -17.07
CA PHE A 33 -7.93 -1.82 -16.04
C PHE A 33 -6.54 -2.29 -15.60
N PRO A 34 -6.27 -3.58 -15.28
CA PRO A 34 -4.94 -4.00 -14.86
C PRO A 34 -3.85 -3.66 -15.88
N ALA A 35 -4.10 -3.89 -17.16
CA ALA A 35 -3.16 -3.54 -18.23
C ALA A 35 -3.00 -2.02 -18.39
N TYR A 36 -4.07 -1.24 -18.23
CA TYR A 36 -3.98 0.22 -18.21
C TYR A 36 -3.14 0.70 -17.03
N MET A 37 -3.38 0.17 -15.84
CA MET A 37 -2.64 0.50 -14.63
C MET A 37 -1.14 0.23 -14.82
N SER A 38 -0.75 -0.96 -15.25
CA SER A 38 0.66 -1.31 -15.46
C SER A 38 1.31 -0.48 -16.57
N GLY A 39 0.53 -0.05 -17.56
CA GLY A 39 0.99 0.91 -18.58
C GLY A 39 1.24 2.32 -18.03
N GLN A 40 0.70 2.68 -16.87
CA GLN A 40 0.92 3.99 -16.23
C GLN A 40 2.00 3.96 -15.15
N ILE A 41 2.01 2.95 -14.31
CA ILE A 41 2.86 2.88 -13.09
C ILE A 41 3.76 1.65 -13.08
N GLY A 42 3.97 1.01 -14.22
CA GLY A 42 4.80 -0.17 -14.36
C GLY A 42 4.13 -1.46 -13.92
N ARG A 43 4.74 -2.58 -14.32
CA ARG A 43 4.39 -3.92 -13.86
C ARG A 43 4.80 -4.07 -12.39
N ALA A 44 3.91 -4.58 -11.56
CA ALA A 44 4.23 -4.78 -10.15
C ALA A 44 5.23 -5.93 -9.95
N GLU A 45 6.22 -5.76 -9.08
CA GLU A 45 7.04 -6.86 -8.58
C GLU A 45 6.17 -7.78 -7.71
N ILE A 46 5.42 -7.21 -6.75
CA ILE A 46 4.45 -7.94 -5.96
C ILE A 46 3.13 -7.16 -5.96
N MET A 47 2.03 -7.84 -6.28
CA MET A 47 0.70 -7.27 -6.18
C MET A 47 -0.14 -8.03 -5.17
N ARG A 48 -0.68 -7.29 -4.19
CA ARG A 48 -1.63 -7.86 -3.23
C ARG A 48 -3.01 -8.00 -3.86
N THR A 49 -3.54 -9.20 -3.87
CA THR A 49 -4.87 -9.58 -4.36
C THR A 49 -5.70 -10.19 -3.24
N TRP A 50 -6.97 -10.42 -3.48
CA TRP A 50 -7.92 -10.80 -2.45
C TRP A 50 -8.78 -11.99 -2.87
N ILE A 51 -9.05 -12.87 -1.92
CA ILE A 51 -10.20 -13.75 -1.96
C ILE A 51 -11.04 -13.55 -0.69
N THR A 52 -12.31 -13.28 -0.88
CA THR A 52 -13.29 -13.07 0.19
C THR A 52 -14.18 -14.32 0.22
N LEU A 53 -13.87 -15.26 1.10
CA LEU A 53 -14.42 -16.62 1.09
C LEU A 53 -15.95 -16.65 1.14
N ASP A 54 -16.57 -15.77 1.92
CA ASP A 54 -18.02 -15.64 2.03
C ASP A 54 -18.73 -15.18 0.75
N GLU A 55 -17.99 -14.74 -0.26
CA GLU A 55 -18.54 -14.32 -1.55
C GLU A 55 -18.63 -15.48 -2.55
N TYR A 56 -17.78 -16.50 -2.40
CA TYR A 56 -17.60 -17.54 -3.42
C TYR A 56 -17.67 -18.95 -2.87
N PHE A 57 -17.66 -19.12 -1.56
CA PHE A 57 -17.64 -20.43 -0.94
C PHE A 57 -18.90 -20.67 -0.11
N ASP A 58 -19.63 -21.74 -0.43
CA ASP A 58 -20.71 -22.23 0.44
C ASP A 58 -20.13 -23.26 1.42
N TYR A 59 -19.91 -22.84 2.67
CA TYR A 59 -19.36 -23.70 3.72
C TYR A 59 -20.28 -24.88 4.07
N ARG A 60 -21.59 -24.76 3.82
CA ARG A 60 -22.56 -25.83 4.10
C ARG A 60 -22.41 -27.01 3.15
N THR A 61 -21.99 -26.74 1.93
CA THR A 61 -21.79 -27.76 0.88
C THR A 61 -20.33 -28.03 0.57
N GLY A 62 -19.42 -27.21 1.08
CA GLY A 62 -18.00 -27.25 0.75
C GLY A 62 -17.70 -26.88 -0.72
N THR A 63 -18.62 -26.15 -1.37
CA THR A 63 -18.51 -25.88 -2.81
C THR A 63 -18.00 -24.46 -3.06
N PHE A 64 -17.02 -24.32 -3.97
CA PHE A 64 -16.47 -23.06 -4.42
C PHE A 64 -17.05 -22.67 -5.78
N TYR A 65 -17.58 -21.45 -5.90
CA TYR A 65 -18.29 -20.94 -7.06
C TYR A 65 -17.63 -19.64 -7.60
N PRO A 66 -16.45 -19.72 -8.25
CA PRO A 66 -15.68 -18.54 -8.63
C PRO A 66 -16.31 -17.72 -9.75
N ASP A 67 -17.26 -18.30 -10.49
CA ASP A 67 -17.95 -17.66 -11.63
C ASP A 67 -19.40 -17.25 -11.27
N TYR A 68 -19.82 -17.45 -10.02
CA TYR A 68 -21.17 -17.15 -9.54
C TYR A 68 -21.11 -16.31 -8.27
N ASP A 69 -22.01 -15.34 -8.20
CA ASP A 69 -22.19 -14.52 -7.01
C ASP A 69 -23.04 -15.29 -6.01
N ILE A 70 -22.41 -16.02 -5.11
CA ILE A 70 -23.14 -16.71 -4.03
C ILE A 70 -23.13 -15.94 -2.71
N GLY A 71 -22.50 -14.77 -2.67
CA GLY A 71 -22.20 -14.01 -1.46
C GLY A 71 -23.22 -14.17 -0.35
N VAL A 72 -22.76 -14.50 0.84
CA VAL A 72 -23.55 -14.36 2.05
C VAL A 72 -23.76 -12.88 2.31
N ALA A 73 -24.95 -12.47 2.79
CA ALA A 73 -25.18 -11.09 3.19
C ALA A 73 -24.05 -10.68 4.14
N ARG A 74 -23.23 -9.72 3.69
CA ARG A 74 -22.06 -9.28 4.43
C ARG A 74 -22.49 -8.74 5.76
N TYR A 75 -21.66 -8.93 6.76
CA TYR A 75 -21.82 -8.21 8.01
C TYR A 75 -22.06 -6.74 7.68
N PRO A 76 -23.15 -6.13 8.17
CA PRO A 76 -23.37 -4.72 8.00
C PRO A 76 -22.09 -4.02 8.46
N VAL A 77 -21.57 -3.09 7.65
CA VAL A 77 -20.37 -2.32 8.01
C VAL A 77 -20.54 -1.64 9.36
N GLU A 78 -21.77 -1.38 9.71
CA GLU A 78 -22.18 -0.77 10.98
C GLU A 78 -22.12 -1.73 12.17
N GLU A 79 -21.77 -3.01 11.99
CA GLU A 79 -21.37 -3.94 13.07
C GLU A 79 -22.12 -3.82 14.41
N LEU A 80 -23.19 -3.05 14.40
CA LEU A 80 -23.97 -2.70 15.57
C LEU A 80 -24.80 -3.89 16.09
N HIS A 81 -24.82 -4.96 15.31
CA HIS A 81 -25.72 -6.09 15.54
C HIS A 81 -25.02 -7.41 15.91
N TYR A 82 -23.74 -7.35 16.32
CA TYR A 82 -23.10 -8.53 16.89
C TYR A 82 -23.67 -8.83 18.28
N PRO A 83 -24.00 -10.10 18.64
CA PRO A 83 -23.74 -11.34 17.86
C PRO A 83 -24.64 -11.48 16.62
N TYR A 84 -24.08 -12.08 15.57
CA TYR A 84 -24.81 -12.27 14.31
C TYR A 84 -25.82 -13.39 14.41
N ASP A 85 -26.98 -13.19 13.78
CA ASP A 85 -27.96 -14.26 13.61
C ASP A 85 -27.65 -15.07 12.33
N TRP A 86 -26.73 -16.01 12.46
CA TRP A 86 -26.27 -16.85 11.35
C TRP A 86 -27.40 -17.62 10.62
N LYS A 87 -28.54 -17.80 11.26
CA LYS A 87 -29.69 -18.53 10.68
C LYS A 87 -30.47 -17.66 9.70
N ASN A 88 -30.42 -16.36 9.88
CA ASN A 88 -31.18 -15.39 9.09
C ASN A 88 -30.31 -14.61 8.12
N ILE A 89 -29.01 -14.96 7.96
CA ILE A 89 -28.15 -14.36 6.94
C ILE A 89 -28.66 -14.78 5.56
N VAL A 90 -28.98 -13.79 4.74
CA VAL A 90 -29.46 -13.98 3.38
C VAL A 90 -28.31 -13.87 2.40
N PRO A 91 -28.07 -14.85 1.53
CA PRO A 91 -27.09 -14.74 0.45
C PRO A 91 -27.38 -13.53 -0.45
N ALA A 92 -26.35 -12.81 -0.81
CA ALA A 92 -26.42 -11.65 -1.71
C ALA A 92 -25.30 -11.72 -2.76
N PRO A 93 -25.56 -11.32 -4.01
CA PRO A 93 -24.54 -11.29 -5.06
C PRO A 93 -23.34 -10.40 -4.67
N SER A 94 -22.12 -10.88 -4.94
CA SER A 94 -20.90 -10.10 -4.66
C SER A 94 -20.63 -9.02 -5.72
N GLY A 95 -21.10 -9.22 -6.94
CA GLY A 95 -20.85 -8.35 -8.08
C GLY A 95 -19.44 -8.46 -8.67
N THR A 96 -18.57 -9.31 -8.08
CA THR A 96 -17.18 -9.49 -8.53
C THR A 96 -17.04 -10.82 -9.28
N ARG A 97 -16.46 -10.78 -10.46
CA ARG A 97 -16.07 -11.99 -11.22
C ARG A 97 -14.66 -12.40 -10.82
N PHE A 98 -14.55 -13.19 -9.76
CA PHE A 98 -13.28 -13.50 -9.11
C PHE A 98 -12.23 -14.09 -10.06
N LYS A 99 -12.61 -15.04 -10.92
CA LYS A 99 -11.69 -15.66 -11.87
C LYS A 99 -11.08 -14.63 -12.83
N ALA A 100 -11.92 -13.77 -13.42
CA ALA A 100 -11.45 -12.71 -14.31
C ALA A 100 -10.59 -11.70 -13.57
N TYR A 101 -10.99 -11.31 -12.36
CA TYR A 101 -10.22 -10.44 -11.47
C TYR A 101 -8.83 -11.01 -11.19
N LEU A 102 -8.73 -12.23 -10.68
CA LEU A 102 -7.44 -12.82 -10.31
C LEU A 102 -6.52 -13.01 -11.51
N THR A 103 -7.04 -13.56 -12.62
CA THR A 103 -6.23 -13.85 -13.81
C THR A 103 -5.75 -12.60 -14.54
N SER A 104 -6.53 -11.51 -14.52
CA SER A 104 -6.13 -10.25 -15.13
C SER A 104 -5.02 -9.56 -14.33
N HIS A 105 -5.12 -9.53 -12.99
CA HIS A 105 -4.08 -8.98 -12.13
C HIS A 105 -2.80 -9.82 -12.12
N ALA A 106 -2.92 -11.15 -12.21
CA ALA A 106 -1.77 -12.04 -12.26
C ALA A 106 -0.87 -11.79 -13.48
N LYS A 107 -1.42 -11.31 -14.59
CA LYS A 107 -0.64 -10.96 -15.78
C LYS A 107 0.21 -9.70 -15.58
N GLU A 108 -0.19 -8.83 -14.69
CA GLU A 108 0.41 -7.50 -14.46
C GLU A 108 1.33 -7.46 -13.24
N ALA A 109 1.68 -8.63 -12.69
CA ALA A 109 2.62 -8.75 -11.59
C ALA A 109 3.59 -9.91 -11.79
N ASP A 110 4.79 -9.81 -11.22
CA ASP A 110 5.75 -10.91 -11.20
C ASP A 110 5.35 -11.94 -10.16
N GLU A 111 4.96 -11.50 -8.97
CA GLU A 111 4.46 -12.33 -7.88
C GLU A 111 3.15 -11.76 -7.32
N LEU A 112 2.30 -12.63 -6.77
CA LEU A 112 1.10 -12.23 -6.06
C LEU A 112 1.20 -12.55 -4.57
N LEU A 113 0.71 -11.61 -3.76
CA LEU A 113 0.32 -11.82 -2.38
C LEU A 113 -1.20 -11.98 -2.35
N LEU A 114 -1.69 -13.16 -2.04
CA LEU A 114 -3.12 -13.46 -1.94
C LEU A 114 -3.55 -13.35 -0.48
N ASN A 115 -4.34 -12.33 -0.16
CA ASN A 115 -5.04 -12.25 1.13
C ASN A 115 -6.27 -13.14 1.11
N VAL A 116 -6.34 -14.11 2.02
CA VAL A 116 -7.46 -15.01 2.20
C VAL A 116 -8.21 -14.62 3.45
N ARG A 117 -9.42 -14.10 3.31
CA ARG A 117 -10.19 -13.52 4.41
C ARG A 117 -11.63 -13.99 4.44
N ARG A 118 -12.28 -13.68 5.52
CA ARG A 118 -13.63 -14.07 5.93
C ARG A 118 -13.69 -15.51 6.47
N PHE A 119 -14.80 -15.81 7.08
CA PHE A 119 -15.06 -16.94 7.93
C PHE A 119 -14.36 -16.93 9.29
N GLU A 120 -13.55 -15.90 9.60
CA GLU A 120 -12.91 -15.77 10.92
C GLU A 120 -13.96 -15.77 12.05
N ARG A 121 -15.07 -15.07 11.84
CA ARG A 121 -16.15 -14.96 12.84
C ARG A 121 -17.00 -16.23 12.88
N GLU A 122 -17.29 -16.84 11.76
CA GLU A 122 -18.00 -18.12 11.69
C GLU A 122 -17.24 -19.22 12.45
N VAL A 123 -15.92 -19.24 12.33
CA VAL A 123 -15.06 -20.17 13.07
C VAL A 123 -15.05 -19.83 14.57
N SER A 124 -14.87 -18.56 14.92
CA SER A 124 -14.86 -18.11 16.32
C SER A 124 -16.21 -18.40 17.02
N ASP A 125 -17.33 -18.22 16.33
CA ASP A 125 -18.68 -18.48 16.85
C ASP A 125 -19.08 -19.98 16.76
N GLY A 126 -18.21 -20.83 16.21
CA GLY A 126 -18.45 -22.28 16.09
C GLY A 126 -19.49 -22.67 15.04
N VAL A 127 -19.78 -21.80 14.08
CA VAL A 127 -20.63 -22.08 12.91
C VAL A 127 -19.91 -22.98 11.92
N ILE A 128 -18.60 -22.77 11.77
CA ILE A 128 -17.67 -23.57 10.98
C ILE A 128 -16.62 -24.10 11.96
N THR A 129 -16.34 -25.40 11.90
CA THR A 129 -15.25 -25.99 12.70
C THR A 129 -13.87 -25.61 12.13
N TYR A 130 -12.82 -25.70 12.93
CA TYR A 130 -11.46 -25.47 12.46
C TYR A 130 -11.04 -26.41 11.33
N ASP A 131 -11.50 -27.68 11.36
CA ASP A 131 -11.19 -28.67 10.31
C ASP A 131 -11.91 -28.34 9.00
N GLU A 132 -13.16 -27.88 9.06
CA GLU A 132 -13.88 -27.38 7.89
C GLU A 132 -13.21 -26.13 7.32
N TYR A 133 -12.83 -25.18 8.17
CA TYR A 133 -12.10 -23.99 7.74
C TYR A 133 -10.78 -24.34 7.05
N GLU A 134 -10.00 -25.29 7.62
CA GLU A 134 -8.75 -25.77 7.01
C GLU A 134 -8.99 -26.32 5.60
N SER A 135 -10.04 -27.13 5.43
CA SER A 135 -10.41 -27.70 4.13
C SER A 135 -10.86 -26.63 3.12
N ILE A 136 -11.66 -25.65 3.59
CA ILE A 136 -12.09 -24.51 2.77
C ILE A 136 -10.90 -23.68 2.31
N PHE A 137 -10.01 -23.35 3.24
CA PHE A 137 -8.80 -22.56 2.97
C PHE A 137 -7.91 -23.28 1.95
N GLU A 138 -7.65 -24.57 2.14
CA GLU A 138 -6.84 -25.38 1.23
C GLU A 138 -7.42 -25.38 -0.19
N ASN A 139 -8.71 -25.67 -0.33
CA ASN A 139 -9.39 -25.72 -1.62
C ASN A 139 -9.35 -24.34 -2.34
N ALA A 140 -9.58 -23.26 -1.60
CA ALA A 140 -9.56 -21.92 -2.15
C ALA A 140 -8.15 -21.53 -2.63
N VAL A 141 -7.12 -21.77 -1.83
CA VAL A 141 -5.72 -21.48 -2.20
C VAL A 141 -5.26 -22.34 -3.37
N GLU A 142 -5.59 -23.65 -3.38
CA GLU A 142 -5.27 -24.53 -4.50
C GLU A 142 -5.90 -24.06 -5.81
N TYR A 143 -7.17 -23.66 -5.76
CA TYR A 143 -7.86 -23.11 -6.92
C TYR A 143 -7.20 -21.83 -7.42
N CYS A 144 -6.92 -20.88 -6.52
CA CYS A 144 -6.27 -19.63 -6.86
C CYS A 144 -4.89 -19.86 -7.48
N LYS A 145 -4.10 -20.75 -6.90
CA LYS A 145 -2.75 -21.11 -7.40
C LYS A 145 -2.78 -21.74 -8.79
N LYS A 146 -3.81 -22.53 -9.11
CA LYS A 146 -4.02 -23.07 -10.46
C LYS A 146 -4.34 -21.97 -11.49
N LEU A 147 -5.10 -20.94 -11.09
CA LEU A 147 -5.44 -19.82 -11.97
C LEU A 147 -4.29 -18.82 -12.14
N ALA A 148 -3.52 -18.60 -11.08
CA ALA A 148 -2.43 -17.65 -11.01
C ALA A 148 -1.18 -18.34 -10.41
N PRO A 149 -0.38 -19.04 -11.24
CA PRO A 149 0.80 -19.79 -10.78
C PRO A 149 1.87 -18.94 -10.09
N ASN A 150 1.86 -17.63 -10.34
CA ASN A 150 2.75 -16.65 -9.70
C ASN A 150 2.29 -16.19 -8.29
N ILE A 151 1.24 -16.76 -7.71
CA ILE A 151 0.97 -16.58 -6.28
C ILE A 151 2.12 -17.21 -5.50
N ARG A 152 2.81 -16.40 -4.71
CA ARG A 152 3.85 -16.83 -3.79
C ARG A 152 3.42 -16.67 -2.35
N TYR A 153 2.93 -15.49 -1.99
CA TYR A 153 2.61 -15.14 -0.62
C TYR A 153 1.13 -15.36 -0.34
N ILE A 154 0.85 -16.03 0.76
CA ILE A 154 -0.51 -16.20 1.29
C ILE A 154 -0.58 -15.46 2.61
N GLU A 155 -1.54 -14.54 2.72
CA GLU A 155 -1.81 -13.80 3.93
C GLU A 155 -3.07 -14.34 4.60
N CYS A 156 -2.92 -14.84 5.83
CA CYS A 156 -4.02 -15.40 6.58
C CYS A 156 -4.81 -14.30 7.28
N CYS A 157 -6.08 -14.14 6.89
CA CYS A 157 -7.02 -13.15 7.40
C CYS A 157 -6.66 -11.69 7.02
N ASN A 158 -7.49 -10.74 7.50
CA ASN A 158 -7.30 -9.31 7.33
C ASN A 158 -7.81 -8.58 8.57
N GLU A 159 -7.01 -7.68 9.14
CA GLU A 159 -7.40 -6.77 10.22
C GLU A 159 -8.14 -7.45 11.39
N VAL A 160 -7.67 -8.62 11.78
CA VAL A 160 -8.32 -9.45 12.82
C VAL A 160 -8.43 -8.76 14.19
N ASP A 161 -7.69 -7.67 14.38
CA ASP A 161 -7.67 -6.83 15.57
C ASP A 161 -8.84 -5.82 15.64
N ILE A 162 -9.65 -5.72 14.58
CA ILE A 162 -10.82 -4.85 14.57
C ILE A 162 -12.13 -5.64 14.40
N ARG A 163 -13.21 -5.00 14.83
CA ARG A 163 -14.54 -5.64 14.90
C ARG A 163 -15.07 -6.09 13.55
N SER A 164 -14.80 -5.33 12.48
CA SER A 164 -15.22 -5.64 11.10
C SER A 164 -14.68 -6.95 10.56
N PHE A 165 -13.59 -7.46 11.13
CA PHE A 165 -12.91 -8.65 10.66
C PHE A 165 -12.71 -9.70 11.77
N GLY A 166 -13.56 -9.67 12.77
CA GLY A 166 -13.62 -10.72 13.77
C GLY A 166 -13.27 -10.27 15.18
N ASN A 167 -12.38 -9.28 15.36
CA ASN A 167 -11.86 -8.89 16.67
C ASN A 167 -11.39 -10.11 17.47
N LEU A 168 -10.53 -10.90 16.82
CA LEU A 168 -10.08 -12.19 17.36
C LEU A 168 -9.14 -12.00 18.55
N THR A 169 -9.18 -12.94 19.45
CA THR A 169 -8.14 -13.09 20.48
C THR A 169 -6.88 -13.70 19.87
N ALA A 170 -5.76 -13.60 20.55
CA ALA A 170 -4.51 -14.25 20.14
C ALA A 170 -4.67 -15.77 19.99
N GLU A 171 -5.47 -16.38 20.87
CA GLU A 171 -5.76 -17.82 20.82
C GLU A 171 -6.55 -18.20 19.57
N GLU A 172 -7.62 -17.49 19.27
CA GLU A 172 -8.48 -17.75 18.11
C GLU A 172 -7.69 -17.56 16.80
N TYR A 173 -6.98 -16.43 16.67
CA TYR A 173 -6.15 -16.19 15.48
C TYR A 173 -5.05 -17.22 15.31
N SER A 174 -4.37 -17.64 16.41
CA SER A 174 -3.35 -18.69 16.34
C SER A 174 -3.90 -20.01 15.84
N LYS A 175 -5.10 -20.40 16.27
CA LYS A 175 -5.75 -21.64 15.80
C LYS A 175 -6.09 -21.55 14.31
N ILE A 176 -6.65 -20.42 13.86
CA ILE A 176 -6.95 -20.17 12.44
C ILE A 176 -5.65 -20.20 11.62
N TYR A 177 -4.61 -19.54 12.09
CA TYR A 177 -3.32 -19.53 11.41
C TYR A 177 -2.71 -20.95 11.30
N LEU A 178 -2.82 -21.78 12.33
CA LEU A 178 -2.34 -23.16 12.30
C LEU A 178 -3.10 -24.01 11.26
N CYS A 179 -4.41 -23.79 11.07
CA CYS A 179 -5.17 -24.41 9.98
C CYS A 179 -4.62 -23.99 8.61
N ALA A 180 -4.44 -22.68 8.39
CA ALA A 180 -3.87 -22.15 7.16
C ALA A 180 -2.45 -22.69 6.91
N TYR A 181 -1.63 -22.80 7.95
CA TYR A 181 -0.27 -23.33 7.87
C TYR A 181 -0.26 -24.78 7.41
N ARG A 182 -1.07 -25.66 8.02
CA ARG A 182 -1.17 -27.06 7.61
C ARG A 182 -1.64 -27.19 6.16
N ALA A 183 -2.66 -26.39 5.77
CA ALA A 183 -3.16 -26.37 4.41
C ALA A 183 -2.07 -25.99 3.39
N VAL A 184 -1.35 -24.90 3.64
CA VAL A 184 -0.28 -24.42 2.74
C VAL A 184 0.86 -25.43 2.64
N ARG A 185 1.27 -26.06 3.76
CA ARG A 185 2.33 -27.08 3.74
C ARG A 185 1.90 -28.31 2.94
N ARG A 186 0.67 -28.81 3.13
CA ARG A 186 0.13 -29.92 2.31
C ARG A 186 0.09 -29.58 0.83
N LEU A 187 -0.31 -28.35 0.46
CA LEU A 187 -0.34 -27.94 -0.94
C LEU A 187 1.06 -27.91 -1.56
N ASN A 188 2.07 -27.40 -0.85
CA ASN A 188 3.45 -27.41 -1.32
C ASN A 188 3.98 -28.84 -1.49
N GLU A 189 3.71 -29.74 -0.55
CA GLU A 189 4.10 -31.15 -0.63
C GLU A 189 3.40 -31.88 -1.78
N LYS A 190 2.07 -31.67 -1.92
CA LYS A 190 1.24 -32.33 -2.93
C LYS A 190 1.61 -31.95 -4.36
N HIS A 191 1.92 -30.66 -4.59
CA HIS A 191 2.06 -30.15 -5.95
C HIS A 191 3.49 -29.81 -6.36
N SER A 192 4.43 -29.69 -5.42
CA SER A 192 5.83 -29.29 -5.69
C SER A 192 5.91 -28.09 -6.64
N TYR A 193 5.22 -27.00 -6.27
CA TYR A 193 5.11 -25.80 -7.11
C TYR A 193 6.48 -25.20 -7.44
N ASP A 194 6.68 -24.74 -8.68
CA ASP A 194 7.88 -23.99 -9.10
C ASP A 194 8.13 -22.76 -8.23
N ILE A 195 7.04 -22.08 -7.82
CA ILE A 195 7.03 -21.02 -6.81
C ILE A 195 6.30 -21.57 -5.59
N PRO A 196 6.99 -22.00 -4.53
CA PRO A 196 6.36 -22.48 -3.30
C PRO A 196 5.53 -21.39 -2.64
N LEU A 197 4.47 -21.79 -1.94
CA LEU A 197 3.64 -20.90 -1.15
C LEU A 197 4.32 -20.57 0.18
N GLU A 198 4.41 -19.30 0.52
CA GLU A 198 4.85 -18.76 1.80
C GLU A 198 3.64 -18.22 2.55
N LEU A 199 3.49 -18.54 3.85
CA LEU A 199 2.35 -18.11 4.67
C LEU A 199 2.78 -17.08 5.71
N GLY A 200 2.10 -15.95 5.75
CA GLY A 200 2.33 -14.89 6.73
C GLY A 200 1.03 -14.24 7.24
N GLY A 201 1.18 -13.19 7.93
CA GLY A 201 0.17 -12.37 8.59
C GLY A 201 0.90 -11.29 9.39
N PHE A 202 0.27 -10.56 10.13
CA PHE A 202 -1.04 -10.49 10.78
C PHE A 202 -2.10 -9.75 9.96
N ALA A 203 -1.71 -8.91 9.00
CA ALA A 203 -2.51 -7.88 8.38
C ALA A 203 -3.25 -6.99 9.42
N ALA A 204 -2.56 -6.65 10.51
CA ALA A 204 -3.15 -5.93 11.63
C ALA A 204 -3.44 -4.47 11.25
N ALA A 205 -4.68 -4.01 11.51
CA ALA A 205 -5.10 -2.63 11.25
C ALA A 205 -4.37 -1.62 12.17
N HIS A 206 -4.13 -2.01 13.42
CA HIS A 206 -3.52 -1.16 14.45
C HIS A 206 -2.35 -1.88 15.13
N PRO A 207 -1.25 -2.17 14.41
CA PRO A 207 -0.19 -3.05 14.91
C PRO A 207 0.44 -2.57 16.22
N ILE A 208 0.53 -1.26 16.44
CA ILE A 208 1.07 -0.71 17.69
C ILE A 208 0.10 -0.92 18.86
N ALA A 209 -1.21 -0.83 18.60
CA ALA A 209 -2.23 -1.00 19.62
C ALA A 209 -2.45 -2.46 20.00
N CYS A 210 -2.34 -3.38 19.06
CA CYS A 210 -2.51 -4.81 19.28
C CYS A 210 -1.19 -5.55 19.51
N TRP A 211 -0.13 -4.84 19.87
CA TRP A 211 1.21 -5.39 20.05
C TRP A 211 1.27 -6.61 20.98
N ASP A 212 0.60 -6.55 22.14
CA ASP A 212 0.59 -7.67 23.09
C ASP A 212 -0.12 -8.90 22.53
N MET A 213 -1.20 -8.70 21.77
CA MET A 213 -1.89 -9.77 21.04
C MET A 213 -0.94 -10.41 20.00
N MET A 214 -0.23 -9.62 19.21
CA MET A 214 0.71 -10.14 18.22
C MET A 214 1.87 -10.92 18.86
N ARG A 215 2.39 -10.43 19.97
CA ARG A 215 3.42 -11.15 20.74
C ARG A 215 2.91 -12.51 21.19
N GLU A 216 1.73 -12.56 21.79
CA GLU A 216 1.12 -13.81 22.25
C GLU A 216 0.89 -14.79 21.08
N VAL A 217 0.48 -14.29 19.89
CA VAL A 217 0.37 -15.14 18.69
C VAL A 217 1.71 -15.75 18.32
N VAL A 218 2.80 -14.96 18.28
CA VAL A 218 4.15 -15.47 17.97
C VAL A 218 4.59 -16.53 18.98
N GLU A 219 4.35 -16.31 20.26
CA GLU A 219 4.64 -17.28 21.32
C GLU A 219 3.89 -18.61 21.13
N ARG A 220 2.59 -18.53 20.83
CA ARG A 220 1.75 -19.69 20.60
C ARG A 220 2.16 -20.47 19.34
N LEU A 221 2.48 -19.79 18.26
CA LEU A 221 2.97 -20.42 17.04
C LEU A 221 4.32 -21.09 17.26
N LYS A 222 5.26 -20.43 17.96
CA LYS A 222 6.54 -21.00 18.33
C LYS A 222 6.37 -22.26 19.20
N ALA A 223 5.48 -22.24 20.18
CA ALA A 223 5.17 -23.40 21.00
C ALA A 223 4.61 -24.57 20.18
N ALA A 224 3.94 -24.30 19.07
CA ALA A 224 3.47 -25.29 18.10
C ALA A 224 4.55 -25.72 17.06
N GLY A 225 5.77 -25.18 17.14
CA GLY A 225 6.84 -25.43 16.18
C GLY A 225 6.62 -24.75 14.81
N VAL A 226 5.86 -23.66 14.79
CA VAL A 226 5.49 -22.92 13.57
C VAL A 226 6.02 -21.49 13.63
N GLU A 227 6.55 -21.04 12.50
CA GLU A 227 6.94 -19.66 12.27
C GLU A 227 6.18 -19.11 11.06
N MET A 228 5.85 -17.80 11.09
CA MET A 228 5.37 -17.08 9.91
C MET A 228 6.52 -16.92 8.91
N ASP A 229 6.25 -17.08 7.62
CA ASP A 229 7.27 -16.86 6.58
C ASP A 229 7.56 -15.36 6.38
N PHE A 230 6.56 -14.50 6.62
CA PHE A 230 6.66 -13.03 6.62
C PHE A 230 5.66 -12.42 7.60
N TYR A 231 5.80 -11.12 7.89
CA TYR A 231 4.84 -10.36 8.69
C TYR A 231 4.16 -9.30 7.83
N SER A 232 2.92 -8.95 8.18
CA SER A 232 2.18 -7.90 7.47
C SER A 232 1.41 -7.01 8.43
N TYR A 233 1.40 -5.70 8.12
CA TYR A 233 0.75 -4.66 8.92
C TYR A 233 0.13 -3.61 8.03
N HIS A 234 -0.90 -2.92 8.55
CA HIS A 234 -1.44 -1.72 7.95
C HIS A 234 -0.94 -0.48 8.66
N HIS A 235 -0.79 0.60 7.94
CA HIS A 235 -0.44 1.88 8.52
C HIS A 235 -1.26 3.01 7.92
N TYR A 236 -2.16 3.54 8.73
CA TYR A 236 -2.89 4.76 8.44
C TYR A 236 -2.62 5.79 9.53
N GLU A 237 -2.29 7.02 9.14
CA GLU A 237 -2.00 8.12 10.05
C GLU A 237 -3.28 8.66 10.68
N THR A 238 -3.91 7.88 11.55
CA THR A 238 -5.16 8.25 12.20
C THR A 238 -4.94 8.60 13.68
N SER A 239 -5.78 9.51 14.21
CA SER A 239 -5.74 9.91 15.61
C SER A 239 -6.14 8.79 16.57
N SER A 240 -6.93 7.81 16.13
CA SER A 240 -7.35 6.67 16.93
C SER A 240 -6.15 5.80 17.38
N THR A 241 -5.13 5.66 16.53
CA THR A 241 -3.91 4.93 16.87
C THR A 241 -3.21 5.53 18.09
N ILE A 242 -3.18 6.87 18.21
CA ILE A 242 -2.52 7.58 19.32
C ILE A 242 -3.20 7.29 20.66
N GLY A 243 -4.54 7.26 20.68
CA GLY A 243 -5.31 6.96 21.89
C GLY A 243 -5.08 5.54 22.41
N LEU A 244 -5.02 4.57 21.49
CA LEU A 244 -4.78 3.16 21.81
C LEU A 244 -3.36 2.90 22.29
N VAL A 245 -2.38 3.60 21.71
CA VAL A 245 -0.97 3.51 22.12
C VAL A 245 -0.75 3.95 23.57
N LYS A 246 -1.42 5.00 24.04
CA LYS A 246 -1.34 5.44 25.43
C LYS A 246 -1.80 4.37 26.41
N LYS A 247 -2.81 3.56 26.02
CA LYS A 247 -3.30 2.44 26.82
C LYS A 247 -2.22 1.37 27.02
N HIS A 248 -1.40 1.14 26.00
CA HIS A 248 -0.31 0.15 26.06
C HIS A 248 1.03 0.73 26.54
N LYS A 249 1.05 1.99 27.02
CA LYS A 249 2.24 2.70 27.52
C LYS A 249 3.35 2.92 26.49
N LEU A 250 3.03 2.83 25.20
CA LEU A 250 3.97 3.15 24.12
C LEU A 250 3.93 4.66 23.86
N ASP A 251 5.04 5.35 24.08
CA ASP A 251 5.15 6.79 23.80
C ASP A 251 5.60 7.00 22.35
N ILE A 252 4.64 7.08 21.43
CA ILE A 252 4.87 7.43 20.04
C ILE A 252 4.23 8.77 19.65
N ALA A 253 3.67 9.49 20.61
CA ALA A 253 2.93 10.72 20.33
C ALA A 253 3.83 11.81 19.69
N GLY A 254 5.13 11.78 20.00
CA GLY A 254 6.13 12.67 19.42
C GLY A 254 6.69 12.23 18.07
N LEU A 255 6.42 11.02 17.62
CA LEU A 255 6.97 10.49 16.38
C LEU A 255 6.20 10.96 15.15
N SER A 256 6.93 11.17 14.06
CA SER A 256 6.36 11.32 12.73
C SER A 256 5.72 10.02 12.23
N ALA A 257 5.04 10.06 11.09
CA ALA A 257 4.44 8.87 10.50
C ALA A 257 5.50 7.81 10.13
N VAL A 258 6.61 8.21 9.51
CA VAL A 258 7.76 7.34 9.23
C VAL A 258 8.40 6.86 10.54
N GLY A 259 8.56 7.76 11.52
CA GLY A 259 9.09 7.43 12.84
C GLY A 259 8.28 6.35 13.56
N LYS A 260 6.94 6.37 13.45
CA LYS A 260 6.07 5.32 14.01
C LYS A 260 6.33 3.95 13.39
N ILE A 261 6.48 3.89 12.06
CA ILE A 261 6.78 2.63 11.36
C ILE A 261 8.16 2.11 11.79
N ARG A 262 9.18 2.96 11.86
CA ARG A 262 10.53 2.58 12.31
C ARG A 262 10.52 2.09 13.75
N HIS A 263 9.75 2.74 14.61
CA HIS A 263 9.58 2.31 16.00
C HIS A 263 8.92 0.92 16.07
N LEU A 264 7.84 0.69 15.32
CA LEU A 264 7.22 -0.63 15.20
C LEU A 264 8.23 -1.69 14.77
N LEU A 265 9.00 -1.40 13.73
CA LEU A 265 10.03 -2.32 13.22
C LEU A 265 11.11 -2.62 14.28
N SER A 266 11.55 -1.61 15.02
CA SER A 266 12.53 -1.81 16.11
C SER A 266 12.02 -2.75 17.19
N ILE A 267 10.80 -2.50 17.72
CA ILE A 267 10.22 -3.36 18.76
C ILE A 267 9.97 -4.78 18.21
N HIS A 268 9.55 -4.89 16.96
CA HIS A 268 9.32 -6.18 16.32
C HIS A 268 10.62 -6.99 16.21
N ASN A 269 11.70 -6.37 15.77
CA ASN A 269 13.02 -7.00 15.67
C ASN A 269 13.56 -7.40 17.05
N GLU A 270 13.35 -6.57 18.06
CA GLU A 270 13.72 -6.89 19.46
C GLU A 270 12.94 -8.12 19.95
N MET A 271 11.63 -8.18 19.71
CA MET A 271 10.81 -9.34 20.06
C MET A 271 11.27 -10.62 19.35
N LEU A 272 11.56 -10.55 18.04
CA LEU A 272 12.08 -11.71 17.31
C LEU A 272 13.41 -12.20 17.88
N ALA A 273 14.30 -11.27 18.27
CA ALA A 273 15.58 -11.59 18.90
C ALA A 273 15.38 -12.27 20.25
N ASP A 274 14.46 -11.77 21.08
CA ASP A 274 14.13 -12.37 22.40
C ASP A 274 13.58 -13.79 22.25
N PHE A 275 12.84 -14.05 21.18
CA PHE A 275 12.34 -15.40 20.86
C PHE A 275 13.36 -16.27 20.12
N GLY A 276 14.51 -15.74 19.75
CA GLY A 276 15.49 -16.45 18.92
C GLY A 276 15.00 -16.73 17.51
N LEU A 277 14.14 -15.85 16.97
CA LEU A 277 13.61 -15.95 15.62
C LEU A 277 14.37 -15.01 14.67
N PRO A 278 14.56 -15.40 13.42
CA PRO A 278 15.22 -14.54 12.42
C PRO A 278 14.35 -13.36 12.02
N LYS A 279 14.99 -12.29 11.57
CA LYS A 279 14.27 -11.22 10.84
C LYS A 279 13.57 -11.79 9.62
N LYS A 280 12.41 -11.25 9.33
CA LYS A 280 11.57 -11.61 8.18
C LYS A 280 11.17 -10.36 7.41
N LYS A 281 10.69 -10.52 6.17
CA LYS A 281 10.05 -9.43 5.41
C LYS A 281 8.86 -8.89 6.17
N ILE A 282 8.69 -7.58 6.15
CA ILE A 282 7.50 -6.90 6.68
C ILE A 282 6.77 -6.25 5.51
N PHE A 283 5.59 -6.73 5.19
CA PHE A 283 4.71 -6.13 4.21
C PHE A 283 3.82 -5.09 4.91
N LEU A 284 4.11 -3.79 4.63
CA LEU A 284 3.18 -2.70 4.95
C LEU A 284 2.12 -2.67 3.85
N ASN A 285 1.23 -3.64 3.90
CA ASN A 285 0.39 -4.01 2.77
C ASN A 285 -0.94 -3.27 2.68
N GLU A 286 -1.18 -2.32 3.57
CA GLU A 286 -2.09 -1.20 3.38
C GLU A 286 -1.44 0.04 3.97
N LEU A 287 -1.09 0.97 3.10
CA LEU A 287 -0.36 2.16 3.48
C LEU A 287 -1.08 3.40 2.96
N GLY A 288 -1.33 4.33 3.86
CA GLY A 288 -1.92 5.61 3.52
C GLY A 288 -1.89 6.59 4.68
N ARG A 289 -2.18 7.84 4.37
CA ARG A 289 -2.21 8.94 5.33
C ARG A 289 -3.60 9.43 5.68
N SER A 290 -4.59 9.15 4.83
CA SER A 290 -5.93 9.68 4.98
C SER A 290 -6.54 9.35 6.34
N ARG A 291 -7.31 10.29 6.87
CA ARG A 291 -7.97 10.20 8.17
C ARG A 291 -9.37 9.69 8.10
N THR A 292 -10.00 9.89 6.95
CA THR A 292 -11.41 9.61 6.72
C THR A 292 -11.61 9.05 5.32
N THR A 293 -12.67 8.30 5.14
CA THR A 293 -13.08 7.80 3.83
C THR A 293 -14.07 8.79 3.18
N GLY A 294 -14.01 8.93 1.86
CA GLY A 294 -15.02 9.67 1.09
C GLY A 294 -14.92 11.19 1.09
N ILE A 295 -13.84 11.79 1.64
CA ILE A 295 -13.65 13.24 1.60
C ILE A 295 -12.72 13.61 0.45
N ASP A 296 -13.23 14.41 -0.50
CA ASP A 296 -12.52 14.83 -1.71
C ASP A 296 -11.17 15.51 -1.42
N GLY A 297 -11.10 16.32 -0.35
CA GLY A 297 -9.88 17.05 0.02
C GLY A 297 -8.73 16.18 0.55
N ASP A 298 -8.99 14.95 0.96
CA ASP A 298 -7.97 14.07 1.57
C ASP A 298 -7.07 13.37 0.54
N ALA A 299 -7.43 13.41 -0.75
CA ALA A 299 -6.63 12.75 -1.78
C ALA A 299 -5.24 13.37 -1.94
N LEU A 300 -5.11 14.69 -1.88
CA LEU A 300 -3.79 15.37 -1.87
C LEU A 300 -3.01 15.06 -0.59
N TYR A 301 -3.67 15.13 0.56
CA TYR A 301 -3.07 14.81 1.85
C TYR A 301 -2.49 13.40 1.87
N ASN A 302 -3.24 12.43 1.34
CA ASN A 302 -2.77 11.05 1.23
C ASN A 302 -1.63 10.92 0.22
N ALA A 303 -1.72 11.56 -0.95
CA ALA A 303 -0.72 11.53 -2.01
C ALA A 303 0.65 12.06 -1.55
N ALA A 304 0.69 13.19 -0.86
CA ALA A 304 1.91 13.74 -0.28
C ALA A 304 2.54 12.77 0.73
N GLY A 305 1.70 12.08 1.53
CA GLY A 305 2.15 11.04 2.44
C GLY A 305 2.70 9.80 1.73
N ILE A 306 2.05 9.35 0.66
CA ILE A 306 2.52 8.21 -0.14
C ILE A 306 3.95 8.48 -0.65
N ILE A 307 4.22 9.66 -1.20
CA ILE A 307 5.58 10.04 -1.63
C ILE A 307 6.57 9.87 -0.48
N THR A 308 6.26 10.44 0.69
CA THR A 308 7.12 10.37 1.88
C THR A 308 7.38 8.92 2.31
N TYR A 309 6.36 8.08 2.37
CA TYR A 309 6.51 6.67 2.77
C TYR A 309 7.30 5.85 1.75
N LEU A 310 7.02 6.03 0.46
CA LEU A 310 7.71 5.29 -0.59
C LEU A 310 9.17 5.68 -0.67
N LEU A 311 9.52 6.96 -0.49
CA LEU A 311 10.91 7.41 -0.41
C LEU A 311 11.62 6.90 0.84
N ALA A 312 10.92 6.80 1.97
CA ALA A 312 11.50 6.33 3.23
C ALA A 312 11.79 4.82 3.26
N PHE A 313 10.95 4.00 2.61
CA PHE A 313 11.00 2.54 2.74
C PHE A 313 11.14 1.79 1.41
N GLY A 314 10.79 2.40 0.29
CA GLY A 314 10.69 1.72 -1.01
C GLY A 314 11.93 1.80 -1.89
N CYS A 315 12.86 2.74 -1.64
CA CYS A 315 14.03 2.98 -2.48
C CYS A 315 15.26 2.13 -2.08
N SER A 316 15.07 0.89 -1.65
CA SER A 316 16.15 -0.04 -1.26
C SER A 316 16.13 -1.29 -2.12
N ASP A 317 17.31 -1.82 -2.48
CA ASP A 317 17.45 -3.11 -3.17
C ASP A 317 17.03 -4.29 -2.28
N ASP A 318 17.30 -4.17 -0.97
CA ASP A 318 16.97 -5.17 0.05
C ASP A 318 16.19 -4.49 1.18
N PRO A 319 14.89 -4.24 0.98
CA PRO A 319 14.09 -3.53 1.96
C PRO A 319 13.74 -4.43 3.14
N ASP A 320 13.83 -3.89 4.36
CA ASP A 320 13.24 -4.53 5.54
C ASP A 320 11.70 -4.45 5.49
N ILE A 321 11.17 -3.39 4.87
CA ILE A 321 9.75 -3.08 4.73
C ILE A 321 9.39 -2.95 3.25
N TYR A 322 8.29 -3.58 2.87
CA TYR A 322 7.69 -3.56 1.54
C TYR A 322 6.41 -2.69 1.60
N PRO A 323 6.45 -1.42 1.19
CA PRO A 323 5.31 -0.52 1.29
C PRO A 323 4.34 -0.68 0.10
N PHE A 324 3.08 -1.01 0.39
CA PHE A 324 2.00 -1.14 -0.59
C PHE A 324 1.00 -0.01 -0.41
N PRO A 325 0.99 1.03 -1.24
CA PRO A 325 -0.02 2.08 -1.15
C PRO A 325 -1.43 1.51 -1.30
N TRP A 326 -2.33 1.91 -0.45
CA TRP A 326 -3.75 1.61 -0.56
C TRP A 326 -4.43 2.66 -1.42
N CYS A 327 -5.15 2.33 -2.47
CA CYS A 327 -5.15 1.14 -3.33
C CYS A 327 -5.23 1.59 -4.80
N THR A 328 -5.00 0.71 -5.78
CA THR A 328 -5.01 1.13 -7.19
C THR A 328 -6.40 1.55 -7.64
N PHE A 329 -7.45 0.82 -7.27
CA PHE A 329 -8.82 1.13 -7.67
C PHE A 329 -9.82 0.71 -6.58
N HIS A 330 -10.75 1.60 -6.25
CA HIS A 330 -11.84 1.34 -5.31
C HIS A 330 -13.10 2.07 -5.74
N ASN A 331 -14.24 1.74 -5.13
CA ASN A 331 -15.45 2.53 -5.35
C ASN A 331 -15.22 3.97 -4.89
N PRO A 332 -15.26 4.97 -5.80
CA PRO A 332 -14.95 6.36 -5.48
C PRO A 332 -15.91 6.98 -4.47
N GLU A 333 -17.15 6.51 -4.39
CA GLU A 333 -18.12 6.98 -3.40
C GLU A 333 -17.72 6.64 -1.96
N LEU A 334 -16.90 5.58 -1.79
CA LEU A 334 -16.51 5.08 -0.48
C LEU A 334 -15.09 5.48 -0.08
N GLN A 335 -14.14 5.51 -1.03
CA GLN A 335 -12.71 5.69 -0.71
C GLN A 335 -11.93 6.50 -1.74
N ILE A 336 -12.49 7.61 -2.21
CA ILE A 336 -11.83 8.47 -3.20
C ILE A 336 -10.50 9.02 -2.70
N SER A 337 -10.37 9.26 -1.41
CA SER A 337 -9.13 9.77 -0.79
C SER A 337 -7.93 8.82 -0.91
N PHE A 338 -8.16 7.52 -1.09
CA PHE A 338 -7.10 6.51 -1.22
C PHE A 338 -6.87 6.03 -2.65
N THR A 339 -7.90 6.09 -3.49
CA THR A 339 -7.90 5.52 -4.83
C THR A 339 -6.88 6.19 -5.73
N GLN A 340 -6.06 5.40 -6.44
CA GLN A 340 -5.09 5.91 -7.41
C GLN A 340 -5.74 6.22 -8.77
N PHE A 341 -6.70 5.40 -9.20
CA PHE A 341 -7.38 5.55 -10.49
C PHE A 341 -8.89 5.60 -10.32
N LEU A 342 -9.54 6.36 -11.19
CA LEU A 342 -11.00 6.46 -11.32
C LEU A 342 -11.45 5.98 -12.70
N LEU A 343 -12.63 5.37 -12.75
CA LEU A 343 -13.34 5.12 -13.99
C LEU A 343 -14.20 6.34 -14.34
N CYS A 344 -13.98 6.91 -15.51
CA CYS A 344 -14.73 8.03 -16.02
C CYS A 344 -16.06 7.58 -16.68
N GLU A 345 -17.01 8.49 -16.81
CA GLU A 345 -18.33 8.21 -17.43
C GLU A 345 -18.22 7.69 -18.88
N ASP A 346 -17.21 8.13 -19.63
CA ASP A 346 -16.94 7.67 -20.99
C ASP A 346 -16.22 6.30 -21.06
N GLY A 347 -15.96 5.68 -19.90
CA GLY A 347 -15.27 4.41 -19.77
C GLY A 347 -13.74 4.51 -19.89
N SER A 348 -13.16 5.71 -19.94
CA SER A 348 -11.72 5.95 -19.78
C SER A 348 -11.32 5.91 -18.29
N PHE A 349 -10.02 5.99 -18.02
CA PHE A 349 -9.51 6.08 -16.65
C PHE A 349 -8.78 7.41 -16.44
N ALA A 350 -8.86 7.96 -15.24
CA ALA A 350 -8.08 9.12 -14.83
C ALA A 350 -7.31 8.79 -13.54
N MET A 351 -6.16 9.44 -13.38
CA MET A 351 -5.38 9.37 -12.15
C MET A 351 -5.88 10.41 -11.14
N THR A 352 -6.13 9.97 -9.92
CA THR A 352 -6.31 10.86 -8.77
C THR A 352 -4.95 11.45 -8.35
N PRO A 353 -4.88 12.39 -7.41
CA PRO A 353 -3.61 12.80 -6.83
C PRO A 353 -2.73 11.64 -6.35
N ASN A 354 -3.33 10.56 -5.80
CA ASN A 354 -2.58 9.36 -5.40
C ASN A 354 -1.93 8.66 -6.61
N GLY A 355 -2.66 8.52 -7.71
CA GLY A 355 -2.13 7.96 -8.95
C GLY A 355 -1.05 8.84 -9.56
N VAL A 356 -1.23 10.17 -9.53
CA VAL A 356 -0.22 11.14 -10.00
C VAL A 356 1.07 11.03 -9.18
N ALA A 357 0.96 10.90 -7.84
CA ALA A 357 2.12 10.73 -6.96
C ALA A 357 2.90 9.45 -7.26
N VAL A 358 2.19 8.33 -7.41
CA VAL A 358 2.81 7.04 -7.76
C VAL A 358 3.45 7.11 -9.15
N LYS A 359 2.76 7.69 -10.14
CA LYS A 359 3.32 7.84 -11.49
C LYS A 359 4.57 8.74 -11.52
N MET A 360 4.56 9.87 -10.81
CA MET A 360 5.74 10.74 -10.77
C MET A 360 6.95 10.04 -10.14
N LEU A 361 6.74 9.18 -9.13
CA LEU A 361 7.80 8.35 -8.57
C LEU A 361 8.26 7.27 -9.56
N HIS A 362 7.33 6.61 -10.25
CA HIS A 362 7.63 5.58 -11.24
C HIS A 362 8.43 6.11 -12.43
N ASP A 363 8.12 7.33 -12.87
CA ASP A 363 8.77 7.95 -14.05
C ASP A 363 10.19 8.46 -13.76
N LEU A 364 10.65 8.45 -12.51
CA LEU A 364 12.03 8.79 -12.18
C LEU A 364 12.99 7.67 -12.59
N SER A 365 14.13 8.05 -13.13
CA SER A 365 15.18 7.10 -13.54
C SER A 365 16.57 7.71 -13.42
N GLY A 366 17.61 6.87 -13.46
CA GLY A 366 19.00 7.31 -13.46
C GLY A 366 19.68 7.23 -12.10
N GLU A 367 20.68 8.06 -11.91
CA GLU A 367 21.52 8.12 -10.71
C GLU A 367 20.89 9.02 -9.66
N ARG A 368 20.70 8.54 -8.43
CA ARG A 368 20.23 9.37 -7.31
C ARG A 368 21.29 10.39 -6.90
N LEU A 369 20.84 11.62 -6.67
CA LEU A 369 21.67 12.72 -6.20
C LEU A 369 21.47 12.95 -4.70
N GLY A 370 22.49 13.52 -4.04
CA GLY A 370 22.36 13.96 -2.66
C GLY A 370 21.32 15.07 -2.54
N VAL A 371 20.32 14.88 -1.66
CA VAL A 371 19.27 15.88 -1.38
C VAL A 371 19.23 16.16 0.11
N THR A 372 19.19 17.45 0.46
CA THR A 372 18.98 17.90 1.82
C THR A 372 17.81 18.86 1.87
N VAL A 373 16.87 18.61 2.75
CA VAL A 373 15.73 19.50 3.02
C VAL A 373 15.94 20.20 4.36
N LYS A 374 15.94 21.54 4.34
CA LYS A 374 16.14 22.41 5.51
C LYS A 374 14.89 23.22 5.79
N ASP A 375 14.72 23.58 7.06
CA ASP A 375 13.61 24.43 7.52
C ASP A 375 12.23 23.91 7.10
N ALA A 376 12.07 22.61 7.17
CA ALA A 376 10.81 21.96 6.84
C ALA A 376 9.88 21.94 8.05
N TYR A 377 8.64 22.29 7.83
CA TYR A 377 7.60 22.26 8.86
C TYR A 377 7.11 20.83 9.17
N ALA A 378 7.35 19.90 8.25
CA ALA A 378 6.93 18.51 8.42
C ALA A 378 8.01 17.68 9.14
N ARG A 379 7.59 16.80 10.05
CA ARG A 379 8.51 15.92 10.81
C ARG A 379 9.26 14.91 9.93
N ASP A 380 8.65 14.49 8.81
CA ASP A 380 9.23 13.56 7.83
C ASP A 380 9.85 14.29 6.62
N SER A 381 10.28 15.54 6.80
CA SER A 381 10.76 16.41 5.74
C SER A 381 11.95 15.86 4.97
N GLU A 382 12.78 15.05 5.61
CA GLU A 382 13.93 14.40 4.97
C GLU A 382 13.54 13.42 3.86
N TYR A 383 12.27 12.95 3.85
CA TYR A 383 11.72 12.06 2.84
C TYR A 383 10.76 12.76 1.87
N CYS A 384 10.67 14.08 1.89
CA CYS A 384 9.74 14.81 1.03
C CYS A 384 10.34 15.23 -0.31
N ALA A 385 11.60 14.89 -0.60
CA ALA A 385 12.23 15.19 -1.87
C ALA A 385 13.20 14.09 -2.30
N VAL A 386 13.28 13.90 -3.63
CA VAL A 386 14.25 13.04 -4.30
C VAL A 386 14.71 13.71 -5.58
N ALA A 387 15.98 13.55 -5.94
CA ALA A 387 16.54 14.01 -7.20
C ALA A 387 17.27 12.86 -7.89
N VAL A 388 17.10 12.78 -9.21
CA VAL A 388 17.80 11.80 -10.07
C VAL A 388 18.40 12.51 -11.27
N GLU A 389 19.42 11.90 -11.88
CA GLU A 389 20.04 12.40 -13.10
C GLU A 389 20.22 11.26 -14.10
N GLU A 390 19.72 11.46 -15.32
CA GLU A 390 19.93 10.57 -16.46
C GLU A 390 20.18 11.42 -17.72
N ASP A 391 21.22 11.11 -18.50
CA ASP A 391 21.56 11.80 -19.76
C ASP A 391 21.66 13.34 -19.64
N ASN A 392 22.16 13.84 -18.52
CA ASN A 392 22.24 15.27 -18.15
C ASN A 392 20.90 15.98 -17.94
N VAL A 393 19.82 15.23 -17.83
CA VAL A 393 18.53 15.71 -17.36
C VAL A 393 18.42 15.43 -15.87
N ILE A 394 18.01 16.42 -15.09
CA ILE A 394 17.81 16.27 -13.64
C ILE A 394 16.33 16.37 -13.35
N ASP A 395 15.77 15.29 -12.81
CA ASP A 395 14.41 15.26 -12.32
C ASP A 395 14.39 15.36 -10.78
N ILE A 396 13.55 16.25 -10.25
CA ILE A 396 13.44 16.52 -8.80
C ILE A 396 11.98 16.49 -8.40
N LEU A 397 11.59 15.49 -7.67
CA LEU A 397 10.25 15.39 -7.06
C LEU A 397 10.29 15.98 -5.66
N ILE A 398 9.35 16.86 -5.34
CA ILE A 398 9.22 17.54 -4.05
C ILE A 398 7.76 17.48 -3.61
N ALA A 399 7.52 17.00 -2.39
CA ALA A 399 6.22 16.98 -1.76
C ALA A 399 6.17 17.95 -0.56
N ASN A 400 4.99 18.46 -0.24
CA ASN A 400 4.75 19.28 0.94
C ASN A 400 3.77 18.56 1.90
N PRO A 401 4.22 17.64 2.75
CA PRO A 401 3.35 16.93 3.68
C PRO A 401 3.04 17.73 4.95
N SER A 402 3.33 19.03 5.01
CA SER A 402 3.26 19.82 6.25
C SER A 402 1.84 20.21 6.68
N GLY A 403 0.88 20.18 5.76
CA GLY A 403 -0.47 20.69 5.99
C GLY A 403 -0.59 22.24 5.89
N GLU A 404 0.51 22.93 5.55
CA GLU A 404 0.59 24.38 5.40
C GLU A 404 1.13 24.75 4.02
N THR A 405 0.75 25.91 3.49
CA THR A 405 1.37 26.45 2.27
C THR A 405 2.76 26.99 2.58
N VAL A 406 3.78 26.54 1.83
CA VAL A 406 5.17 26.88 2.10
C VAL A 406 5.84 27.57 0.93
N ALA A 407 6.64 28.60 1.23
CA ALA A 407 7.59 29.17 0.28
C ALA A 407 8.82 28.29 0.19
N CYS A 408 9.25 27.97 -1.02
CA CYS A 408 10.32 27.03 -1.30
C CYS A 408 11.48 27.70 -2.06
N GLU A 409 12.72 27.33 -1.72
CA GLU A 409 13.94 27.59 -2.48
C GLU A 409 14.52 26.24 -2.93
N LEU A 410 14.64 26.05 -4.24
CA LEU A 410 15.39 24.94 -4.83
C LEU A 410 16.77 25.44 -5.24
N GLU A 411 17.80 24.76 -4.75
CA GLU A 411 19.20 25.00 -5.10
C GLU A 411 19.82 23.71 -5.62
N VAL A 412 20.40 23.76 -6.84
CA VAL A 412 21.12 22.60 -7.42
C VAL A 412 22.58 23.03 -7.64
N ALA A 413 23.48 22.43 -6.88
CA ALA A 413 24.91 22.68 -6.97
C ALA A 413 25.60 21.73 -7.97
N GLY A 414 26.71 22.17 -8.56
CA GLY A 414 27.50 21.39 -9.52
C GLY A 414 26.96 21.44 -10.95
N MET A 415 26.17 22.46 -11.27
CA MET A 415 25.64 22.67 -12.62
C MET A 415 26.68 23.38 -13.53
N PRO A 416 26.95 22.87 -14.75
CA PRO A 416 27.74 23.61 -15.73
C PRO A 416 27.09 24.96 -16.04
N ALA A 417 27.94 25.99 -16.34
CA ALA A 417 27.41 27.26 -16.79
C ALA A 417 26.62 27.11 -18.09
N GLY A 418 25.54 27.86 -18.23
CA GLY A 418 24.68 27.82 -19.40
C GLY A 418 23.22 28.16 -19.10
N ASP A 419 22.40 28.08 -20.12
CA ASP A 419 20.95 28.27 -20.03
C ASP A 419 20.27 26.92 -19.86
N TYR A 420 19.27 26.85 -18.96
CA TYR A 420 18.51 25.66 -18.63
C TYR A 420 17.02 25.92 -18.74
N VAL A 421 16.29 24.94 -19.26
CA VAL A 421 14.82 24.88 -19.17
C VAL A 421 14.45 24.14 -17.91
N LEU A 422 13.62 24.75 -17.09
CA LEU A 422 12.97 24.15 -15.93
C LEU A 422 11.51 23.90 -16.29
N THR A 423 11.17 22.65 -16.52
CA THR A 423 9.76 22.23 -16.73
C THR A 423 9.16 21.79 -15.42
N ARG A 424 7.92 22.22 -15.15
CA ARG A 424 7.18 21.89 -13.91
C ARG A 424 5.96 21.06 -14.19
N TYR A 425 5.76 20.01 -13.42
CA TYR A 425 4.53 19.24 -13.30
C TYR A 425 4.04 19.33 -11.87
N LEU A 426 2.94 20.05 -11.65
CA LEU A 426 2.39 20.33 -10.33
C LEU A 426 1.12 19.53 -10.11
N CYS A 427 0.97 18.93 -8.94
CA CYS A 427 -0.29 18.41 -8.44
C CYS A 427 -0.68 19.17 -7.15
N ASP A 428 -1.79 19.88 -7.22
CA ASP A 428 -2.35 20.68 -6.11
C ASP A 428 -3.88 20.70 -6.16
N SER A 429 -4.50 21.72 -5.56
CA SER A 429 -5.95 21.87 -5.59
C SER A 429 -6.52 22.18 -6.99
N HIS A 430 -5.69 22.62 -7.94
CA HIS A 430 -6.10 23.11 -9.26
C HIS A 430 -5.52 22.27 -10.42
N PHE A 431 -4.30 21.82 -10.30
CA PHE A 431 -3.56 21.13 -11.38
C PHE A 431 -3.41 19.65 -11.13
N ASN A 432 -3.57 18.85 -12.18
CA ASN A 432 -3.41 17.38 -12.14
C ASN A 432 -4.20 16.70 -11.00
N ASN A 433 -5.39 17.22 -10.72
CA ASN A 433 -6.27 16.78 -9.64
C ASN A 433 -7.70 16.61 -10.14
N CYS A 434 -8.01 15.43 -10.67
CA CYS A 434 -9.33 15.13 -11.22
C CYS A 434 -10.44 15.11 -10.14
N VAL A 435 -10.06 14.89 -8.87
CA VAL A 435 -11.01 14.82 -7.75
C VAL A 435 -11.58 16.19 -7.45
N THR A 436 -10.74 17.19 -7.24
CA THR A 436 -11.18 18.56 -6.95
C THR A 436 -11.80 19.24 -8.16
N ALA A 437 -11.20 19.02 -9.35
CA ALA A 437 -11.73 19.55 -10.59
C ALA A 437 -13.09 18.95 -11.00
N LYS A 438 -13.47 17.83 -10.36
CA LYS A 438 -14.66 17.01 -10.73
C LYS A 438 -14.69 16.70 -12.23
N LYS A 439 -13.49 16.54 -12.81
CA LYS A 439 -13.28 16.37 -14.23
C LYS A 439 -12.40 15.15 -14.47
N CYS A 440 -12.99 14.17 -15.07
CA CYS A 440 -12.36 12.93 -15.45
C CYS A 440 -12.21 12.94 -16.97
N ASP A 441 -11.06 13.37 -17.48
CA ASP A 441 -10.83 13.54 -18.92
C ASP A 441 -9.81 12.53 -19.51
N GLY A 442 -9.38 11.56 -18.69
CA GLY A 442 -8.47 10.50 -19.11
C GLY A 442 -7.06 10.96 -19.49
N LYS A 443 -6.72 12.23 -19.26
CA LYS A 443 -5.42 12.77 -19.66
C LYS A 443 -4.31 12.30 -18.75
N SER A 444 -3.11 12.25 -19.32
CA SER A 444 -1.85 12.09 -18.58
C SER A 444 -1.54 13.35 -17.77
N ILE A 445 -0.48 13.30 -16.95
CA ILE A 445 0.00 14.45 -16.17
C ILE A 445 0.36 15.59 -17.12
N GLU A 446 -0.29 16.73 -16.92
CA GLU A 446 -0.07 17.92 -17.75
C GLU A 446 1.07 18.78 -17.19
N LYS A 447 1.89 19.28 -18.11
CA LYS A 447 2.90 20.29 -17.81
C LYS A 447 2.22 21.61 -17.39
N THR A 448 2.67 22.19 -16.29
CA THR A 448 2.06 23.40 -15.72
C THR A 448 2.88 24.66 -15.99
N ALA A 449 4.19 24.57 -16.18
CA ALA A 449 5.02 25.71 -16.50
C ALA A 449 6.36 25.30 -17.13
N ASP A 450 6.94 26.23 -17.93
CA ASP A 450 8.34 26.22 -18.35
C ASP A 450 9.00 27.54 -17.99
N VAL A 451 10.22 27.49 -17.50
CA VAL A 451 11.00 28.68 -17.13
C VAL A 451 12.45 28.49 -17.56
N ILE A 452 13.02 29.48 -18.25
CA ILE A 452 14.43 29.50 -18.55
C ILE A 452 15.20 30.14 -17.39
N ARG A 453 16.30 29.50 -16.99
CA ARG A 453 17.20 29.95 -15.94
C ARG A 453 18.64 29.85 -16.40
N LYS A 454 19.43 30.89 -16.10
CA LYS A 454 20.85 30.95 -16.41
C LYS A 454 21.66 30.53 -15.18
N VAL A 455 22.57 29.60 -15.39
CA VAL A 455 23.58 29.20 -14.41
C VAL A 455 24.89 29.93 -14.78
N GLY A 456 25.43 30.70 -13.84
CA GLY A 456 26.70 31.38 -13.99
C GLY A 456 27.88 30.52 -13.58
N GLU A 457 29.08 31.16 -13.45
CA GLU A 457 30.35 30.50 -13.07
C GLU A 457 30.31 29.86 -11.66
N THR A 458 29.36 30.27 -10.80
CA THR A 458 29.19 29.69 -9.46
C THR A 458 28.71 28.22 -9.52
N GLY A 459 28.21 27.76 -10.67
CA GLY A 459 27.73 26.41 -10.85
C GLY A 459 26.49 26.08 -10.01
N VAL A 460 25.73 27.12 -9.61
CA VAL A 460 24.52 26.93 -8.77
C VAL A 460 23.28 27.39 -9.52
N PHE A 461 22.34 26.45 -9.70
CA PHE A 461 21.00 26.75 -10.18
C PHE A 461 20.12 27.12 -9.00
N LYS A 462 19.31 28.19 -9.13
CA LYS A 462 18.35 28.59 -8.09
C LYS A 462 16.96 28.85 -8.66
N HIS A 463 15.95 28.38 -7.92
CA HIS A 463 14.56 28.61 -8.25
C HIS A 463 13.72 28.80 -6.99
N TYR A 464 12.80 29.77 -7.00
CA TYR A 464 11.89 30.08 -5.90
C TYR A 464 10.46 29.80 -6.35
N PHE A 465 9.68 29.15 -5.49
CA PHE A 465 8.30 28.77 -5.78
C PHE A 465 7.49 28.61 -4.50
N VAL A 466 6.18 28.43 -4.66
CA VAL A 466 5.27 28.11 -3.56
C VAL A 466 4.70 26.73 -3.80
N LEU A 467 4.62 25.94 -2.76
CA LEU A 467 3.84 24.73 -2.70
C LEU A 467 2.66 24.94 -1.74
N GLU A 468 1.47 24.73 -2.25
CA GLU A 468 0.27 24.71 -1.42
C GLU A 468 0.35 23.56 -0.40
N LYS A 469 -0.49 23.62 0.60
CA LYS A 469 -0.74 22.56 1.55
C LYS A 469 -0.96 21.24 0.80
N ASP A 470 -0.22 20.22 1.22
CA ASP A 470 -0.30 18.85 0.70
C ASP A 470 -0.03 18.69 -0.82
N ALA A 471 0.43 19.76 -1.50
CA ALA A 471 0.81 19.72 -2.91
C ALA A 471 2.17 19.04 -3.12
N PHE A 472 2.41 18.58 -4.34
CA PHE A 472 3.71 18.07 -4.76
C PHE A 472 4.00 18.43 -6.21
N THR A 473 5.29 18.46 -6.57
CA THR A 473 5.73 18.89 -7.89
C THR A 473 6.94 18.10 -8.34
N LEU A 474 6.97 17.75 -9.64
CA LEU A 474 8.15 17.27 -10.33
C LEU A 474 8.72 18.40 -11.16
N TYR A 475 10.00 18.66 -10.98
CA TYR A 475 10.79 19.56 -11.83
C TYR A 475 11.74 18.74 -12.70
N ARG A 476 11.75 19.06 -14.00
CA ARG A 476 12.74 18.56 -14.95
C ARG A 476 13.63 19.71 -15.39
N ILE A 477 14.94 19.54 -15.24
CA ILE A 477 15.95 20.54 -15.58
C ILE A 477 16.79 20.00 -16.73
N GLU A 478 16.76 20.69 -17.88
CA GLU A 478 17.47 20.31 -19.09
C GLU A 478 18.31 21.47 -19.57
N LYS A 479 19.56 21.20 -20.02
CA LYS A 479 20.41 22.22 -20.65
C LYS A 479 19.91 22.51 -22.06
N GLN A 480 19.80 23.81 -22.41
CA GLN A 480 19.52 24.26 -23.78
C GLN A 480 20.68 23.97 -24.73
#